data_555458f5f58c15a38ebc71b91efaf1a2
#
_entry.id   555458f5f58c15a38ebc71b91efaf1a2
#
_cell.length_a   1.000
_cell.length_b   1.000
_cell.length_c   1.000
_cell.angle_alpha   90.00
_cell.angle_beta   90.00
_cell.angle_gamma   90.00
#
_symmetry.space_group_name_H-M   'P 1'
#
loop_
_entity.id
_entity.type
_entity.pdbx_description
1 polymer ?
#
loop_
_entity_poly.entity_id
_entity_poly.type
_entity_poly.pdbx_seq_one_letter_code
_entity_poly.pdbx_strand_id
1 'polypeptide(L)'
;MIRKAGFDPVVDANTRLLILGSLPGDASLRAAQYYGHPQNAFWRLIGGVIGRDLAALPYDHRLAALKAARIGLWDVIASAERPGSLDAAIRRPEAADLRGLTASLPDLRAVAFNGGKAARLGRAVLTPPPGVALIDLPSSSPAHARPFEQKAAAWAGLADWLGARRSPTAV
;
A
#
# COMPACT_ATOMS: atom_id res chain seq x y z
N MET A 1 3.58 -19.09 19.81
CA MET A 1 3.61 -17.65 19.43
C MET A 1 2.30 -17.28 18.80
N ILE A 2 1.74 -16.14 19.15
CA ILE A 2 0.43 -15.70 18.64
C ILE A 2 0.58 -15.26 17.19
N ARG A 3 -0.33 -15.72 16.32
CA ARG A 3 -0.40 -15.23 14.96
C ARG A 3 -1.12 -13.88 14.91
N LYS A 4 -0.60 -12.99 14.10
CA LYS A 4 -1.19 -11.68 13.83
C LYS A 4 -1.81 -11.69 12.44
N ALA A 5 -3.08 -11.32 12.34
CA ALA A 5 -3.79 -11.23 11.07
C ALA A 5 -3.87 -9.78 10.62
N GLY A 6 -3.76 -9.57 9.31
CA GLY A 6 -3.91 -8.25 8.70
C GLY A 6 -5.37 -7.84 8.52
N PHE A 7 -5.57 -6.72 7.85
CA PHE A 7 -6.88 -6.14 7.59
C PHE A 7 -7.46 -6.60 6.25
N ASP A 8 -8.75 -6.38 6.09
CA ASP A 8 -9.40 -6.53 4.78
C ASP A 8 -8.88 -5.46 3.81
N PRO A 9 -8.90 -5.75 2.49
CA PRO A 9 -8.48 -4.76 1.52
C PRO A 9 -9.43 -3.56 1.49
N VAL A 10 -8.86 -2.38 1.30
CA VAL A 10 -9.62 -1.13 1.11
C VAL A 10 -9.56 -0.81 -0.37
N VAL A 11 -10.55 -1.24 -1.11
CA VAL A 11 -10.61 -1.10 -2.57
C VAL A 11 -12.06 -0.88 -3.02
N ASP A 12 -12.23 -0.42 -4.25
CA ASP A 12 -13.51 -0.43 -4.96
C ASP A 12 -13.30 -0.70 -6.46
N ALA A 13 -14.36 -0.71 -7.23
CA ALA A 13 -14.29 -1.01 -8.68
C ALA A 13 -13.49 0.03 -9.46
N ASN A 14 -13.25 1.21 -8.90
CA ASN A 14 -12.53 2.31 -9.56
C ASN A 14 -11.05 2.33 -9.20
N THR A 15 -10.55 1.39 -8.40
CA THR A 15 -9.14 1.35 -7.97
C THR A 15 -8.22 1.24 -9.19
N ARG A 16 -7.29 2.19 -9.31
CA ARG A 16 -6.26 2.23 -10.36
C ARG A 16 -4.88 1.88 -9.85
N LEU A 17 -4.61 2.22 -8.61
CA LEU A 17 -3.33 1.97 -7.94
C LEU A 17 -3.61 1.22 -6.64
N LEU A 18 -3.01 0.05 -6.50
CA LEU A 18 -3.09 -0.75 -5.26
C LEU A 18 -1.74 -0.66 -4.56
N ILE A 19 -1.72 -0.17 -3.32
CA ILE A 19 -0.50 -0.12 -2.51
C ILE A 19 -0.53 -1.28 -1.54
N LEU A 20 0.52 -2.09 -1.55
CA LEU A 20 0.66 -3.28 -0.72
C LEU A 20 1.78 -3.08 0.28
N GLY A 21 1.46 -3.20 1.57
CA GLY A 21 2.43 -3.34 2.64
C GLY A 21 2.73 -4.81 2.92
N SER A 22 3.53 -5.07 3.96
CA SER A 22 3.85 -6.43 4.39
C SER A 22 2.77 -6.99 5.33
N LEU A 23 2.68 -6.45 6.53
CA LEU A 23 1.71 -6.80 7.57
C LEU A 23 1.58 -5.61 8.52
N PRO A 24 0.37 -5.26 8.99
CA PRO A 24 0.23 -4.15 9.92
C PRO A 24 1.07 -4.36 11.20
N GLY A 25 1.71 -3.30 11.68
CA GLY A 25 2.42 -3.31 12.96
C GLY A 25 1.46 -3.32 14.15
N ASP A 26 2.00 -3.50 15.36
CA ASP A 26 1.17 -3.59 16.56
C ASP A 26 0.34 -2.33 16.81
N ALA A 27 0.89 -1.14 16.55
CA ALA A 27 0.14 0.11 16.69
C ALA A 27 -1.06 0.16 15.75
N SER A 28 -0.89 -0.30 14.49
CA SER A 28 -1.98 -0.38 13.51
C SER A 28 -3.03 -1.41 13.92
N LEU A 29 -2.61 -2.57 14.41
CA LEU A 29 -3.53 -3.61 14.87
C LEU A 29 -4.35 -3.14 16.07
N ARG A 30 -3.72 -2.46 17.03
CA ARG A 30 -4.44 -1.91 18.20
C ARG A 30 -5.45 -0.84 17.80
N ALA A 31 -5.09 0.01 16.84
CA ALA A 31 -5.97 1.07 16.35
C ALA A 31 -6.99 0.60 15.32
N ALA A 32 -6.84 -0.63 14.80
CA ALA A 32 -7.59 -1.14 13.65
C ALA A 32 -7.49 -0.19 12.43
N GLN A 33 -6.31 0.34 12.18
CA GLN A 33 -6.05 1.34 11.13
C GLN A 33 -4.78 1.02 10.37
N TYR A 34 -4.84 1.10 9.03
CA TYR A 34 -3.65 1.05 8.20
C TYR A 34 -2.70 2.20 8.58
N TYR A 35 -1.43 1.87 8.75
CA TYR A 35 -0.38 2.85 9.02
C TYR A 35 -0.69 3.74 10.23
N GLY A 36 -1.14 3.12 11.33
CA GLY A 36 -1.56 3.81 12.55
C GLY A 36 -0.43 4.29 13.43
N HIS A 37 0.82 3.84 13.21
CA HIS A 37 1.95 4.30 14.01
C HIS A 37 2.23 5.78 13.72
N PRO A 38 2.35 6.65 14.76
CA PRO A 38 2.49 8.11 14.55
C PRO A 38 3.70 8.50 13.72
N GLN A 39 4.78 7.71 13.73
CA GLN A 39 6.00 7.98 13.00
C GLN A 39 6.03 7.37 11.60
N ASN A 40 5.00 6.60 11.21
CA ASN A 40 4.93 6.09 9.85
C ASN A 40 4.58 7.23 8.89
N ALA A 41 5.40 7.40 7.86
CA ALA A 41 5.25 8.51 6.92
C ALA A 41 4.17 8.29 5.86
N PHE A 42 3.47 7.14 5.85
CA PHE A 42 2.55 6.75 4.77
C PHE A 42 1.54 7.85 4.44
N TRP A 43 0.82 8.36 5.46
CA TRP A 43 -0.25 9.34 5.21
C TRP A 43 0.29 10.66 4.68
N ARG A 44 1.50 11.06 5.09
CA ARG A 44 2.16 12.25 4.52
C ARG A 44 2.66 12.00 3.09
N LEU A 45 3.21 10.80 2.83
CA LEU A 45 3.70 10.45 1.49
C LEU A 45 2.56 10.37 0.48
N ILE A 46 1.50 9.63 0.81
CA ILE A 46 0.38 9.49 -0.12
C ILE A 46 -0.43 10.77 -0.23
N GLY A 47 -0.51 11.56 0.85
CA GLY A 47 -1.10 12.89 0.83
C GLY A 47 -0.40 13.80 -0.16
N GLY A 48 0.94 13.76 -0.22
CA GLY A 48 1.72 14.48 -1.23
C GLY A 48 1.40 14.05 -2.65
N VAL A 49 1.17 12.77 -2.87
CA VAL A 49 0.82 12.23 -4.19
C VAL A 49 -0.52 12.78 -4.69
N ILE A 50 -1.52 12.87 -3.83
CA ILE A 50 -2.88 13.32 -4.20
C ILE A 50 -3.14 14.79 -3.91
N GLY A 51 -2.16 15.51 -3.35
CA GLY A 51 -2.30 16.94 -3.07
C GLY A 51 -3.24 17.26 -1.91
N ARG A 52 -3.34 16.39 -0.90
CA ARG A 52 -4.20 16.59 0.28
C ARG A 52 -3.44 16.29 1.57
N ASP A 53 -3.72 17.07 2.60
CA ASP A 53 -3.21 16.80 3.95
C ASP A 53 -4.06 15.73 4.64
N LEU A 54 -3.77 14.47 4.33
CA LEU A 54 -4.52 13.33 4.87
C LEU A 54 -4.27 13.13 6.37
N ALA A 55 -3.08 13.46 6.84
CA ALA A 55 -2.75 13.29 8.26
C ALA A 55 -3.63 14.15 9.18
N ALA A 56 -4.16 15.26 8.68
CA ALA A 56 -5.05 16.14 9.43
C ALA A 56 -6.50 15.64 9.48
N LEU A 57 -6.86 14.62 8.69
CA LEU A 57 -8.22 14.11 8.60
C LEU A 57 -8.45 12.95 9.58
N PRO A 58 -9.70 12.75 10.06
CA PRO A 58 -10.08 11.49 10.70
C PRO A 58 -9.82 10.30 9.79
N TYR A 59 -9.57 9.13 10.37
CA TYR A 59 -9.13 7.95 9.61
C TYR A 59 -10.12 7.53 8.52
N ASP A 60 -11.41 7.48 8.82
CA ASP A 60 -12.43 7.13 7.83
C ASP A 60 -12.49 8.11 6.66
N HIS A 61 -12.22 9.40 6.90
CA HIS A 61 -12.09 10.41 5.85
C HIS A 61 -10.83 10.21 5.02
N ARG A 62 -9.73 9.73 5.63
CA ARG A 62 -8.51 9.36 4.88
C ARG A 62 -8.80 8.26 3.89
N LEU A 63 -9.50 7.20 4.32
CA LEU A 63 -9.86 6.09 3.44
C LEU A 63 -10.80 6.54 2.31
N ALA A 64 -11.77 7.39 2.62
CA ALA A 64 -12.67 7.94 1.60
C ALA A 64 -11.90 8.77 0.56
N ALA A 65 -10.91 9.56 1.01
CA ALA A 65 -10.07 10.35 0.13
C ALA A 65 -9.22 9.47 -0.80
N LEU A 66 -8.66 8.37 -0.28
CA LEU A 66 -7.91 7.41 -1.11
C LEU A 66 -8.79 6.79 -2.17
N LYS A 67 -9.99 6.32 -1.81
CA LYS A 67 -10.92 5.73 -2.77
C LYS A 67 -11.33 6.75 -3.84
N ALA A 68 -11.60 8.00 -3.44
CA ALA A 68 -11.92 9.07 -4.37
C ALA A 68 -10.76 9.35 -5.34
N ALA A 69 -9.52 9.20 -4.87
CA ALA A 69 -8.32 9.30 -5.69
C ALA A 69 -7.98 8.01 -6.46
N ARG A 70 -8.82 6.96 -6.31
CA ARG A 70 -8.67 5.66 -6.98
C ARG A 70 -7.46 4.86 -6.49
N ILE A 71 -7.15 4.97 -5.22
CA ILE A 71 -6.08 4.25 -4.54
C ILE A 71 -6.68 3.21 -3.61
N GLY A 72 -6.20 1.96 -3.71
CA GLY A 72 -6.53 0.88 -2.80
C GLY A 72 -5.37 0.52 -1.89
N LEU A 73 -5.68 -0.11 -0.77
CA LEU A 73 -4.69 -0.57 0.22
C LEU A 73 -4.92 -2.03 0.56
N TRP A 74 -3.84 -2.78 0.70
CA TRP A 74 -3.83 -4.10 1.33
C TRP A 74 -2.40 -4.45 1.75
N ASP A 75 -2.20 -5.72 2.16
CA ASP A 75 -0.90 -6.26 2.53
C ASP A 75 -0.65 -7.56 1.79
N VAL A 76 0.64 -7.89 1.56
CA VAL A 76 1.01 -9.14 0.87
C VAL A 76 0.88 -10.36 1.79
N ILE A 77 0.84 -10.15 3.11
CA ILE A 77 0.74 -11.19 4.13
C ILE A 77 -0.65 -11.13 4.75
N ALA A 78 -1.39 -12.24 4.73
CA ALA A 78 -2.68 -12.34 5.39
C ALA A 78 -2.52 -12.51 6.89
N SER A 79 -1.58 -13.35 7.33
CA SER A 79 -1.26 -13.56 8.73
C SER A 79 0.17 -14.05 8.90
N ALA A 80 0.76 -13.83 10.06
CA ALA A 80 2.09 -14.31 10.39
C ALA A 80 2.33 -14.29 11.89
N GLU A 81 3.37 -14.98 12.33
CA GLU A 81 3.95 -14.83 13.66
C GLU A 81 5.00 -13.73 13.59
N ARG A 82 4.93 -12.76 14.49
CA ARG A 82 5.91 -11.68 14.55
C ARG A 82 5.97 -11.07 15.95
N PRO A 83 7.09 -11.24 16.69
CA PRO A 83 7.31 -10.47 17.90
C PRO A 83 7.57 -9.01 17.51
N GLY A 84 6.80 -8.08 18.07
CA GLY A 84 6.90 -6.66 17.73
C GLY A 84 6.38 -6.32 16.33
N SER A 85 6.99 -5.33 15.68
CA SER A 85 6.46 -4.74 14.44
C SER A 85 7.47 -4.66 13.28
N LEU A 86 8.68 -5.20 13.46
CA LEU A 86 9.69 -5.17 12.40
C LEU A 86 9.44 -6.25 11.34
N ASP A 87 9.57 -5.88 10.07
CA ASP A 87 9.42 -6.82 8.96
C ASP A 87 10.42 -7.97 9.04
N ALA A 88 11.64 -7.71 9.51
CA ALA A 88 12.66 -8.75 9.67
C ALA A 88 12.28 -9.84 10.69
N ALA A 89 11.36 -9.54 11.61
CA ALA A 89 10.90 -10.47 12.63
C ALA A 89 9.72 -11.35 12.18
N ILE A 90 9.21 -11.16 10.97
CA ILE A 90 8.09 -11.95 10.44
C ILE A 90 8.52 -13.41 10.28
N ARG A 91 7.67 -14.32 10.81
CA ARG A 91 7.87 -15.77 10.76
C ARG A 91 6.59 -16.45 10.28
N ARG A 92 6.76 -17.51 9.49
CA ARG A 92 5.67 -18.36 9.01
C ARG A 92 4.54 -17.53 8.37
N PRO A 93 4.84 -16.67 7.38
CA PRO A 93 3.81 -15.85 6.77
C PRO A 93 2.86 -16.69 5.91
N GLU A 94 1.58 -16.36 5.99
CA GLU A 94 0.57 -16.83 5.04
C GLU A 94 0.29 -15.71 4.05
N ALA A 95 0.41 -16.02 2.76
CA ALA A 95 0.21 -15.01 1.71
C ALA A 95 -1.27 -14.61 1.60
N ALA A 96 -1.51 -13.33 1.35
CA ALA A 96 -2.81 -12.84 0.95
C ALA A 96 -3.13 -13.29 -0.49
N ASP A 97 -4.41 -13.42 -0.84
CA ASP A 97 -4.83 -13.76 -2.21
C ASP A 97 -4.73 -12.54 -3.13
N LEU A 98 -3.50 -12.18 -3.49
CA LEU A 98 -3.24 -11.03 -4.34
C LEU A 98 -3.75 -11.23 -5.77
N ARG A 99 -3.68 -12.47 -6.28
CA ARG A 99 -4.16 -12.78 -7.63
C ARG A 99 -5.66 -12.58 -7.73
N GLY A 100 -6.42 -13.10 -6.76
CA GLY A 100 -7.87 -12.93 -6.72
C GLY A 100 -8.26 -11.45 -6.62
N LEU A 101 -7.61 -10.70 -5.74
CA LEU A 101 -7.91 -9.28 -5.58
C LEU A 101 -7.62 -8.50 -6.87
N THR A 102 -6.43 -8.63 -7.43
CA THR A 102 -6.06 -7.87 -8.64
C THR A 102 -6.92 -8.23 -9.84
N ALA A 103 -7.34 -9.49 -9.97
CA ALA A 103 -8.25 -9.91 -11.02
C ALA A 103 -9.65 -9.29 -10.87
N SER A 104 -10.05 -8.91 -9.64
CA SER A 104 -11.35 -8.31 -9.37
C SER A 104 -11.40 -6.79 -9.59
N LEU A 105 -10.28 -6.17 -9.91
CA LEU A 105 -10.16 -4.71 -10.05
C LEU A 105 -10.02 -4.34 -11.53
N PRO A 106 -11.15 -4.01 -12.22
CA PRO A 106 -11.13 -3.84 -13.68
C PRO A 106 -10.32 -2.64 -14.16
N ASP A 107 -10.19 -1.60 -13.33
CA ASP A 107 -9.47 -0.37 -13.69
C ASP A 107 -8.03 -0.35 -13.19
N LEU A 108 -7.53 -1.43 -12.59
CA LEU A 108 -6.19 -1.48 -12.01
C LEU A 108 -5.13 -1.25 -13.09
N ARG A 109 -4.18 -0.33 -12.79
CA ARG A 109 -3.08 0.05 -13.69
C ARG A 109 -1.71 -0.27 -13.11
N ALA A 110 -1.60 -0.23 -11.78
CA ALA A 110 -0.33 -0.45 -11.10
C ALA A 110 -0.55 -1.03 -9.70
N VAL A 111 0.42 -1.84 -9.29
CA VAL A 111 0.56 -2.32 -7.92
C VAL A 111 1.89 -1.81 -7.40
N ALA A 112 1.87 -1.08 -6.28
CA ALA A 112 3.06 -0.53 -5.67
C ALA A 112 3.34 -1.23 -4.35
N PHE A 113 4.58 -1.65 -4.13
CA PHE A 113 5.00 -2.33 -2.91
C PHE A 113 5.66 -1.33 -1.97
N ASN A 114 5.09 -1.19 -0.77
CA ASN A 114 5.61 -0.31 0.26
C ASN A 114 6.73 -1.02 1.04
N GLY A 115 7.95 -0.93 0.52
CA GLY A 115 9.14 -1.50 1.12
C GLY A 115 9.59 -2.81 0.50
N GLY A 116 10.84 -3.20 0.81
CA GLY A 116 11.50 -4.35 0.20
C GLY A 116 10.89 -5.70 0.55
N LYS A 117 10.37 -5.87 1.78
CA LYS A 117 9.72 -7.12 2.19
C LYS A 117 8.44 -7.35 1.41
N ALA A 118 7.61 -6.30 1.30
CA ALA A 118 6.38 -6.36 0.51
C ALA A 118 6.68 -6.66 -0.96
N ALA A 119 7.70 -6.02 -1.54
CA ALA A 119 8.10 -6.25 -2.92
C ALA A 119 8.55 -7.69 -3.15
N ARG A 120 9.42 -8.21 -2.28
CA ARG A 120 9.96 -9.57 -2.43
C ARG A 120 8.87 -10.62 -2.33
N LEU A 121 8.03 -10.55 -1.30
CA LEU A 121 6.97 -11.52 -1.09
C LEU A 121 5.85 -11.36 -2.11
N GLY A 122 5.48 -10.13 -2.43
CA GLY A 122 4.43 -9.86 -3.40
C GLY A 122 4.78 -10.32 -4.81
N ARG A 123 5.99 -10.03 -5.26
CA ARG A 123 6.45 -10.47 -6.59
C ARG A 123 6.56 -11.98 -6.72
N ALA A 124 6.82 -12.69 -5.62
CA ALA A 124 6.91 -14.14 -5.63
C ALA A 124 5.56 -14.83 -5.89
N VAL A 125 4.45 -14.19 -5.53
CA VAL A 125 3.11 -14.79 -5.61
C VAL A 125 2.17 -14.07 -6.58
N LEU A 126 2.51 -12.88 -7.05
CA LEU A 126 1.66 -12.08 -7.94
C LEU A 126 2.21 -12.08 -9.36
N THR A 127 1.42 -12.66 -10.26
CA THR A 127 1.57 -12.40 -11.69
C THR A 127 0.54 -11.33 -12.03
N PRO A 128 0.96 -10.11 -12.39
CA PRO A 128 -0.01 -9.05 -12.63
C PRO A 128 -0.84 -9.32 -13.87
N PRO A 129 -2.10 -8.85 -13.90
CA PRO A 129 -2.89 -8.86 -15.12
C PRO A 129 -2.16 -8.08 -16.24
N PRO A 130 -2.45 -8.37 -17.53
CA PRO A 130 -1.85 -7.61 -18.64
C PRO A 130 -2.08 -6.11 -18.48
N GLY A 131 -1.05 -5.31 -18.71
CA GLY A 131 -1.13 -3.85 -18.62
C GLY A 131 -0.99 -3.29 -17.21
N VAL A 132 -0.83 -4.12 -16.19
CA VAL A 132 -0.62 -3.67 -14.81
C VAL A 132 0.86 -3.65 -14.48
N ALA A 133 1.39 -2.48 -14.11
CA ALA A 133 2.78 -2.32 -13.72
C ALA A 133 3.01 -2.71 -12.25
N LEU A 134 4.21 -3.18 -11.95
CA LEU A 134 4.67 -3.42 -10.57
C LEU A 134 5.73 -2.37 -10.23
N ILE A 135 5.56 -1.70 -9.09
CA ILE A 135 6.40 -0.58 -8.68
C ILE A 135 6.96 -0.84 -7.29
N ASP A 136 8.27 -0.69 -7.12
CA ASP A 136 8.92 -0.76 -5.81
C ASP A 136 9.04 0.63 -5.22
N LEU A 137 8.62 0.79 -3.97
CA LEU A 137 8.71 2.05 -3.22
C LEU A 137 9.63 1.88 -2.02
N PRO A 138 10.35 2.93 -1.61
CA PRO A 138 11.01 2.91 -0.30
C PRO A 138 9.93 2.84 0.78
N SER A 139 10.21 2.06 1.84
CA SER A 139 9.25 1.86 2.93
C SER A 139 8.88 3.16 3.63
N SER A 140 7.61 3.33 3.93
CA SER A 140 7.11 4.44 4.75
C SER A 140 7.42 4.27 6.25
N SER A 141 7.87 3.09 6.67
CA SER A 141 8.20 2.79 8.06
C SER A 141 9.37 3.62 8.55
N PRO A 142 9.33 4.11 9.82
CA PRO A 142 10.50 4.77 10.42
C PRO A 142 11.70 3.84 10.57
N ALA A 143 11.51 2.53 10.56
CA ALA A 143 12.61 1.55 10.56
C ALA A 143 13.46 1.63 9.28
N HIS A 144 12.91 2.12 8.18
CA HIS A 144 13.66 2.41 6.96
C HIS A 144 14.24 3.82 7.05
N ALA A 145 15.50 3.92 7.50
CA ALA A 145 16.15 5.18 7.85
C ALA A 145 16.60 5.96 6.60
N ARG A 146 15.64 6.56 5.92
CA ARG A 146 15.84 7.40 4.74
C ARG A 146 15.16 8.74 4.95
N PRO A 147 15.78 9.88 4.55
CA PRO A 147 15.12 11.17 4.70
C PRO A 147 13.76 11.23 4.03
N PHE A 148 12.81 11.92 4.67
CA PHE A 148 11.44 12.03 4.15
C PHE A 148 11.41 12.57 2.72
N GLU A 149 12.22 13.56 2.40
CA GLU A 149 12.26 14.18 1.08
C GLU A 149 12.66 13.19 -0.01
N GLN A 150 13.55 12.24 0.31
CA GLN A 150 13.93 11.18 -0.64
C GLN A 150 12.79 10.19 -0.85
N LYS A 151 12.10 9.81 0.23
CA LYS A 151 10.91 8.96 0.12
C LYS A 151 9.82 9.66 -0.69
N ALA A 152 9.57 10.94 -0.40
CA ALA A 152 8.55 11.73 -1.08
C ALA A 152 8.83 11.84 -2.59
N ALA A 153 10.08 12.05 -2.97
CA ALA A 153 10.46 12.10 -4.38
C ALA A 153 10.19 10.77 -5.09
N ALA A 154 10.48 9.63 -4.45
CA ALA A 154 10.22 8.32 -5.02
C ALA A 154 8.71 8.02 -5.12
N TRP A 155 7.93 8.43 -4.11
CA TRP A 155 6.47 8.21 -4.10
C TRP A 155 5.73 9.13 -5.07
N ALA A 156 6.27 10.30 -5.37
CA ALA A 156 5.61 11.29 -6.23
C ALA A 156 5.25 10.76 -7.61
N GLY A 157 6.03 9.85 -8.16
CA GLY A 157 5.76 9.22 -9.45
C GLY A 157 4.45 8.43 -9.51
N LEU A 158 3.90 8.05 -8.34
CA LEU A 158 2.62 7.34 -8.29
C LEU A 158 1.46 8.16 -8.86
N ALA A 159 1.56 9.48 -8.85
CA ALA A 159 0.53 10.36 -9.40
C ALA A 159 0.24 10.08 -10.89
N ASP A 160 1.23 9.61 -11.63
CA ASP A 160 1.08 9.31 -13.05
C ASP A 160 0.07 8.19 -13.32
N TRP A 161 -0.19 7.33 -12.33
CA TRP A 161 -1.12 6.20 -12.45
C TRP A 161 -2.56 6.55 -12.08
N LEU A 162 -2.80 7.75 -11.56
CA LEU A 162 -4.10 8.16 -11.04
C LEU A 162 -4.89 9.03 -12.01
N GLY A 163 -4.22 9.65 -12.97
CA GLY A 163 -4.83 10.54 -13.94
C GLY A 163 -5.82 9.82 -14.86
N ALA A 164 -6.64 10.61 -15.56
CA ALA A 164 -7.49 10.10 -16.60
C ALA A 164 -6.65 9.36 -17.65
N ARG A 165 -7.17 8.24 -18.15
CA ARG A 165 -6.53 7.53 -19.26
C ARG A 165 -6.43 8.50 -20.44
N ARG A 166 -5.21 8.78 -20.93
CA ARG A 166 -5.06 9.56 -22.15
C ARG A 166 -5.74 8.80 -23.28
N SER A 167 -6.64 9.48 -23.99
CA SER A 167 -7.20 8.94 -25.21
C SER A 167 -6.05 8.67 -26.20
N PRO A 168 -6.02 7.50 -26.88
CA PRO A 168 -5.00 7.23 -27.90
C PRO A 168 -4.99 8.25 -29.04
N THR A 169 -6.07 9.00 -29.20
CA THR A 169 -6.21 10.06 -30.23
C THR A 169 -5.82 11.44 -29.73
N ALA A 170 -5.54 11.60 -28.45
CA ALA A 170 -5.06 12.86 -27.88
C ALA A 170 -3.54 12.95 -28.09
N VAL A 171 -3.16 13.35 -29.26
CA VAL A 171 -1.76 13.57 -29.65
C VAL A 171 -1.43 15.05 -29.50
#